data_2d7d17764824338e694455586e507710
#
_entry.id   2d7d17764824338e694455586e507710
#
_cell.length_a   1.000
_cell.length_b   1.000
_cell.length_c   1.000
_cell.angle_alpha   90.00
_cell.angle_beta   90.00
_cell.angle_gamma   90.00
#
_symmetry.space_group_name_H-M   'P 1'
#
loop_
_entity.id
_entity.type
_entity.pdbx_description
1 polymer ?
#
loop_
_entity_poly.entity_id
_entity_poly.type
_entity_poly.pdbx_seq_one_letter_code
_entity_poly.pdbx_strand_id
1 'polypeptide(L)'
;MFLNSIAHYLPSIEISNDYFLEKNGLTDEWIYTRTGIKTRRKASPDENANTMAVEAVKHLLEISKSPIEDVDLIIGGTYTPFDTVGTLAHVVQEHFNVSDVMAISVSTACSSLINALEIVEGYFAMNKAKKALVVVSEHNTGYSVDSDEFAGHLWGDGAAAMFVSKERTADDDMEFIEIITQGLANVGKGTIGVGLQPLKEGIKMRYGKDVFVHACNYMTKITNEILTKNGFKIADLDYLIPHQANIRIINNVAEQLGISQEKTIVNIERLGNTGCVSTAIGLSENLDKVKKGKLFCLTVFGGGYSSGAALLKTNH
;
A
#
# COMPACT_ATOMS: atom_id res chain seq x y z
N MET A 1 -18.89 -1.05 5.10
CA MET A 1 -18.04 -1.86 4.22
C MET A 1 -17.14 -2.72 5.09
N PHE A 2 -16.84 -3.96 4.68
CA PHE A 2 -16.14 -4.92 5.52
C PHE A 2 -14.97 -5.55 4.77
N LEU A 3 -13.82 -5.65 5.41
CA LEU A 3 -12.70 -6.46 4.95
C LEU A 3 -12.93 -7.90 5.41
N ASN A 4 -13.09 -8.82 4.47
CA ASN A 4 -13.38 -10.23 4.75
C ASN A 4 -12.10 -11.07 4.86
N SER A 5 -11.12 -10.81 3.99
CA SER A 5 -9.82 -11.46 4.00
C SER A 5 -8.79 -10.62 3.26
N ILE A 6 -7.51 -10.79 3.61
CA ILE A 6 -6.38 -10.14 2.97
C ILE A 6 -5.18 -11.09 2.94
N ALA A 7 -4.47 -11.11 1.81
CA ALA A 7 -3.21 -11.82 1.65
C ALA A 7 -2.21 -10.96 0.88
N HIS A 8 -0.95 -11.35 0.90
CA HIS A 8 0.10 -10.69 0.15
C HIS A 8 1.01 -11.71 -0.55
N TYR A 9 1.74 -11.22 -1.52
CA TYR A 9 2.82 -11.94 -2.20
C TYR A 9 4.09 -11.11 -2.18
N LEU A 10 5.22 -11.76 -1.91
CA LEU A 10 6.56 -11.18 -1.95
C LEU A 10 7.43 -12.03 -2.89
N PRO A 11 8.14 -11.41 -3.84
CA PRO A 11 9.11 -12.13 -4.66
C PRO A 11 10.15 -12.87 -3.82
N SER A 12 10.66 -13.98 -4.33
CA SER A 12 11.61 -14.83 -3.59
C SER A 12 13.01 -14.23 -3.48
N ILE A 13 13.42 -13.39 -4.45
CA ILE A 13 14.76 -12.80 -4.47
C ILE A 13 14.84 -11.72 -3.40
N GLU A 14 15.71 -11.93 -2.42
CA GLU A 14 16.05 -10.93 -1.41
C GLU A 14 17.42 -10.34 -1.72
N ILE A 15 17.53 -9.01 -1.69
CA ILE A 15 18.79 -8.29 -1.85
C ILE A 15 19.08 -7.44 -0.60
N SER A 16 20.32 -7.51 -0.12
CA SER A 16 20.83 -6.69 1.00
C SER A 16 21.34 -5.33 0.51
N ASN A 17 21.73 -4.49 1.44
CA ASN A 17 22.33 -3.21 1.13
C ASN A 17 23.72 -3.37 0.45
N ASP A 18 24.44 -4.47 0.67
CA ASP A 18 25.74 -4.74 0.04
C ASP A 18 25.66 -4.77 -1.48
N TYR A 19 24.50 -5.16 -2.03
CA TYR A 19 24.22 -5.09 -3.47
C TYR A 19 24.46 -3.69 -4.05
N PHE A 20 24.13 -2.65 -3.28
CA PHE A 20 24.22 -1.26 -3.73
C PHE A 20 25.63 -0.68 -3.63
N LEU A 21 26.52 -1.29 -2.85
CA LEU A 21 27.93 -0.87 -2.82
C LEU A 21 28.57 -0.92 -4.23
N GLU A 22 28.28 -1.99 -4.96
CA GLU A 22 28.76 -2.15 -6.35
C GLU A 22 27.98 -1.31 -7.36
N LYS A 23 26.70 -1.00 -7.10
CA LYS A 23 25.81 -0.33 -8.05
C LYS A 23 25.92 1.19 -8.00
N ASN A 24 25.99 1.76 -6.80
CA ASN A 24 25.97 3.21 -6.58
C ASN A 24 26.93 3.70 -5.48
N GLY A 25 27.79 2.82 -4.95
CA GLY A 25 28.81 3.17 -3.94
C GLY A 25 28.26 3.40 -2.53
N LEU A 26 26.99 3.10 -2.26
CA LEU A 26 26.40 3.30 -0.94
C LEU A 26 26.65 2.07 -0.05
N THR A 27 27.16 2.31 1.17
CA THR A 27 27.40 1.25 2.17
C THR A 27 26.12 0.87 2.91
N ASP A 28 26.09 -0.33 3.51
CA ASP A 28 25.00 -0.77 4.39
C ASP A 28 24.73 0.24 5.51
N GLU A 29 25.77 0.70 6.21
CA GLU A 29 25.64 1.70 7.27
C GLU A 29 25.00 2.99 6.78
N TRP A 30 25.38 3.47 5.59
CA TRP A 30 24.85 4.70 5.00
C TRP A 30 23.35 4.55 4.69
N ILE A 31 22.95 3.42 4.06
CA ILE A 31 21.56 3.16 3.70
C ILE A 31 20.72 2.97 4.96
N TYR A 32 21.16 2.07 5.86
CA TYR A 32 20.40 1.72 7.06
C TYR A 32 20.15 2.92 7.98
N THR A 33 21.18 3.69 8.27
CA THR A 33 21.05 4.85 9.18
C THR A 33 20.10 5.94 8.64
N ARG A 34 19.91 6.02 7.32
CA ARG A 34 19.05 7.03 6.67
C ARG A 34 17.65 6.56 6.37
N THR A 35 17.47 5.27 6.11
CA THR A 35 16.22 4.71 5.59
C THR A 35 15.59 3.68 6.52
N GLY A 36 16.37 3.01 7.36
CA GLY A 36 15.99 1.85 8.15
C GLY A 36 15.94 0.55 7.35
N ILE A 37 16.33 0.55 6.07
CA ILE A 37 16.24 -0.61 5.19
C ILE A 37 17.50 -1.47 5.34
N LYS A 38 17.33 -2.78 5.57
CA LYS A 38 18.40 -3.79 5.51
C LYS A 38 18.31 -4.64 4.24
N THR A 39 17.09 -5.08 3.94
CA THR A 39 16.83 -5.91 2.74
C THR A 39 15.60 -5.39 2.00
N ARG A 40 15.39 -5.87 0.81
CA ARG A 40 14.16 -5.72 0.02
C ARG A 40 13.96 -6.93 -0.88
N ARG A 41 12.73 -7.10 -1.33
CA ARG A 41 12.38 -8.12 -2.31
C ARG A 41 12.45 -7.54 -3.71
N LYS A 42 13.00 -8.31 -4.63
CA LYS A 42 13.13 -7.96 -6.03
C LYS A 42 12.46 -9.02 -6.89
N ALA A 43 11.61 -8.60 -7.81
CA ALA A 43 10.99 -9.49 -8.78
C ALA A 43 12.05 -10.19 -9.63
N SER A 44 11.83 -11.47 -9.92
CA SER A 44 12.62 -12.24 -10.88
C SER A 44 12.36 -11.73 -12.31
N PRO A 45 13.18 -12.11 -13.30
CA PRO A 45 12.94 -11.72 -14.69
C PRO A 45 11.58 -12.11 -15.26
N ASP A 46 10.96 -13.15 -14.72
CA ASP A 46 9.65 -13.65 -15.14
C ASP A 46 8.49 -13.04 -14.35
N GLU A 47 8.79 -12.20 -13.35
CA GLU A 47 7.80 -11.52 -12.52
C GLU A 47 7.64 -10.05 -12.91
N ASN A 48 6.44 -9.56 -12.76
CA ASN A 48 6.05 -8.16 -12.95
C ASN A 48 4.82 -7.83 -12.09
N ALA A 49 4.34 -6.60 -12.13
CA ALA A 49 3.18 -6.19 -11.33
C ALA A 49 1.95 -7.09 -11.55
N ASN A 50 1.70 -7.55 -12.79
CA ASN A 50 0.55 -8.40 -13.11
C ASN A 50 0.71 -9.81 -12.54
N THR A 51 1.88 -10.44 -12.72
CA THR A 51 2.12 -11.81 -12.23
C THR A 51 2.13 -11.85 -10.71
N MET A 52 2.74 -10.87 -10.03
CA MET A 52 2.72 -10.77 -8.57
C MET A 52 1.30 -10.56 -8.03
N ALA A 53 0.46 -9.78 -8.72
CA ALA A 53 -0.94 -9.61 -8.36
C ALA A 53 -1.72 -10.93 -8.42
N VAL A 54 -1.49 -11.74 -9.45
CA VAL A 54 -2.09 -13.08 -9.58
C VAL A 54 -1.68 -13.98 -8.40
N GLU A 55 -0.39 -13.98 -8.03
CA GLU A 55 0.06 -14.77 -6.87
C GLU A 55 -0.56 -14.27 -5.55
N ALA A 56 -0.70 -12.97 -5.36
CA ALA A 56 -1.38 -12.43 -4.18
C ALA A 56 -2.85 -12.87 -4.10
N VAL A 57 -3.55 -12.92 -5.24
CA VAL A 57 -4.93 -13.44 -5.29
C VAL A 57 -4.98 -14.94 -5.04
N LYS A 58 -4.02 -15.75 -5.54
CA LYS A 58 -3.93 -17.17 -5.21
C LYS A 58 -3.78 -17.38 -3.70
N HIS A 59 -2.87 -16.65 -3.05
CA HIS A 59 -2.71 -16.72 -1.59
C HIS A 59 -3.99 -16.28 -0.85
N LEU A 60 -4.70 -15.28 -1.37
CA LEU A 60 -5.97 -14.87 -0.81
C LEU A 60 -7.01 -15.98 -0.87
N LEU A 61 -7.11 -16.69 -1.99
CA LEU A 61 -8.06 -17.79 -2.19
C LEU A 61 -7.75 -19.00 -1.31
N GLU A 62 -6.50 -19.24 -0.95
CA GLU A 62 -6.11 -20.32 -0.01
C GLU A 62 -6.66 -20.10 1.41
N ILE A 63 -6.80 -18.84 1.83
CA ILE A 63 -7.24 -18.49 3.20
C ILE A 63 -8.68 -17.99 3.27
N SER A 64 -9.25 -17.58 2.13
CA SER A 64 -10.59 -17.00 2.08
C SER A 64 -11.68 -18.08 2.06
N LYS A 65 -12.80 -17.77 2.72
CA LYS A 65 -14.05 -18.54 2.59
C LYS A 65 -14.94 -18.05 1.45
N SER A 66 -14.60 -16.88 0.86
CA SER A 66 -15.39 -16.28 -0.24
C SER A 66 -14.88 -16.79 -1.57
N PRO A 67 -15.74 -17.33 -2.45
CA PRO A 67 -15.37 -17.67 -3.80
C PRO A 67 -15.15 -16.41 -4.64
N ILE A 68 -14.21 -16.46 -5.58
CA ILE A 68 -13.88 -15.31 -6.43
C ILE A 68 -15.01 -15.01 -7.43
N GLU A 69 -15.81 -15.99 -7.77
CA GLU A 69 -16.96 -15.89 -8.69
C GLU A 69 -18.09 -15.00 -8.15
N ASP A 70 -18.12 -14.74 -6.85
CA ASP A 70 -19.09 -13.87 -6.21
C ASP A 70 -18.74 -12.36 -6.33
N VAL A 71 -17.59 -12.02 -6.94
CA VAL A 71 -17.12 -10.65 -7.02
C VAL A 71 -17.83 -9.89 -8.14
N ASP A 72 -18.36 -8.70 -7.81
CA ASP A 72 -19.02 -7.79 -8.75
C ASP A 72 -18.04 -6.74 -9.31
N LEU A 73 -16.90 -6.52 -8.63
CA LEU A 73 -15.97 -5.43 -8.91
C LEU A 73 -14.54 -5.88 -8.64
N ILE A 74 -13.65 -5.73 -9.62
CA ILE A 74 -12.20 -5.87 -9.44
C ILE A 74 -11.56 -4.49 -9.58
N ILE A 75 -10.84 -4.04 -8.55
CA ILE A 75 -10.04 -2.82 -8.63
C ILE A 75 -8.57 -3.15 -8.45
N GLY A 76 -7.78 -2.84 -9.48
CA GLY A 76 -6.32 -2.91 -9.48
C GLY A 76 -5.70 -1.56 -9.12
N GLY A 77 -4.75 -1.52 -8.19
CA GLY A 77 -3.98 -0.32 -7.84
C GLY A 77 -2.49 -0.52 -8.12
N THR A 78 -1.92 0.33 -8.98
CA THR A 78 -0.47 0.33 -9.26
C THR A 78 -0.04 1.65 -9.91
N TYR A 79 1.19 2.09 -9.64
CA TYR A 79 1.84 3.15 -10.41
C TYR A 79 3.05 2.62 -11.22
N THR A 80 3.31 1.31 -11.12
CA THR A 80 4.34 0.58 -11.91
C THR A 80 3.67 -0.46 -12.81
N PRO A 81 2.73 -0.07 -13.70
CA PRO A 81 1.96 -1.01 -14.49
C PRO A 81 2.86 -1.75 -15.49
N PHE A 82 2.67 -3.06 -15.61
CA PHE A 82 3.32 -3.82 -16.69
C PHE A 82 2.74 -3.44 -18.06
N ASP A 83 1.43 -3.25 -18.12
CA ASP A 83 0.71 -2.81 -19.31
C ASP A 83 -0.33 -1.75 -18.91
N THR A 84 -0.47 -0.70 -19.71
CA THR A 84 -1.42 0.39 -19.48
C THR A 84 -2.75 0.20 -20.23
N VAL A 85 -2.91 -0.84 -21.03
CA VAL A 85 -4.10 -1.20 -21.80
C VAL A 85 -4.71 -2.50 -21.26
N GLY A 86 -3.97 -3.62 -21.29
CA GLY A 86 -4.30 -4.84 -20.55
C GLY A 86 -3.92 -4.67 -19.07
N THR A 87 -4.71 -3.88 -18.34
CA THR A 87 -4.35 -3.40 -17.00
C THR A 87 -4.42 -4.49 -15.94
N LEU A 88 -3.86 -4.21 -14.76
CA LEU A 88 -3.80 -5.12 -13.61
C LEU A 88 -5.15 -5.81 -13.32
N ALA A 89 -6.25 -5.04 -13.28
CA ALA A 89 -7.58 -5.59 -13.01
C ALA A 89 -8.06 -6.55 -14.11
N HIS A 90 -7.77 -6.25 -15.38
CA HIS A 90 -8.15 -7.12 -16.51
C HIS A 90 -7.35 -8.44 -16.50
N VAL A 91 -6.06 -8.39 -16.17
CA VAL A 91 -5.23 -9.60 -16.07
C VAL A 91 -5.72 -10.52 -14.95
N VAL A 92 -6.07 -9.95 -13.79
CA VAL A 92 -6.66 -10.70 -12.68
C VAL A 92 -8.01 -11.30 -13.09
N GLN A 93 -8.88 -10.52 -13.73
CA GLN A 93 -10.17 -10.98 -14.25
C GLN A 93 -9.99 -12.18 -15.20
N GLU A 94 -9.11 -12.06 -16.19
CA GLU A 94 -8.84 -13.10 -17.18
C GLU A 94 -8.27 -14.37 -16.54
N HIS A 95 -7.24 -14.21 -15.70
CA HIS A 95 -6.54 -15.34 -15.07
C HIS A 95 -7.48 -16.23 -14.24
N PHE A 96 -8.39 -15.61 -13.49
CA PHE A 96 -9.35 -16.32 -12.64
C PHE A 96 -10.69 -16.57 -13.31
N ASN A 97 -10.83 -16.21 -14.60
CA ASN A 97 -12.03 -16.42 -15.41
C ASN A 97 -13.31 -15.85 -14.75
N VAL A 98 -13.20 -14.66 -14.16
CA VAL A 98 -14.35 -13.99 -13.52
C VAL A 98 -15.17 -13.26 -14.57
N SER A 99 -16.39 -13.77 -14.85
CA SER A 99 -17.29 -13.22 -15.86
C SER A 99 -18.17 -12.12 -15.26
N ASP A 100 -18.66 -11.22 -16.15
CA ASP A 100 -19.68 -10.21 -15.82
C ASP A 100 -19.31 -9.28 -14.64
N VAL A 101 -18.01 -9.01 -14.44
CA VAL A 101 -17.47 -8.17 -13.38
C VAL A 101 -16.97 -6.83 -13.95
N MET A 102 -17.12 -5.76 -13.18
CA MET A 102 -16.48 -4.47 -13.51
C MET A 102 -14.99 -4.55 -13.14
N ALA A 103 -14.11 -4.24 -14.10
CA ALA A 103 -12.65 -4.24 -13.90
C ALA A 103 -12.07 -2.84 -14.13
N ILE A 104 -11.44 -2.25 -13.11
CA ILE A 104 -10.90 -0.90 -13.13
C ILE A 104 -9.49 -0.92 -12.55
N SER A 105 -8.54 -0.24 -13.18
CA SER A 105 -7.22 0.01 -12.58
C SER A 105 -7.02 1.50 -12.32
N VAL A 106 -6.42 1.81 -11.16
CA VAL A 106 -6.19 3.17 -10.68
C VAL A 106 -4.73 3.39 -10.31
N SER A 107 -4.27 4.63 -10.46
CA SER A 107 -2.94 5.05 -10.07
C SER A 107 -3.00 6.42 -9.38
N THR A 108 -2.66 6.42 -8.09
CA THR A 108 -2.48 7.61 -7.25
C THR A 108 -1.20 7.48 -6.43
N ALA A 109 -0.14 6.98 -7.07
CA ALA A 109 1.14 6.68 -6.46
C ALA A 109 0.98 5.80 -5.19
N CYS A 110 1.68 6.10 -4.10
CA CYS A 110 1.65 5.28 -2.88
C CYS A 110 0.28 5.27 -2.17
N SER A 111 -0.67 6.14 -2.55
CA SER A 111 -2.03 6.14 -2.00
C SER A 111 -3.02 5.29 -2.79
N SER A 112 -2.60 4.60 -3.86
CA SER A 112 -3.50 3.85 -4.76
C SER A 112 -4.39 2.84 -4.04
N LEU A 113 -3.90 2.19 -2.98
CA LEU A 113 -4.73 1.29 -2.16
C LEU A 113 -5.92 2.02 -1.52
N ILE A 114 -5.65 3.12 -0.83
CA ILE A 114 -6.71 3.85 -0.11
C ILE A 114 -7.71 4.47 -1.08
N ASN A 115 -7.23 5.00 -2.22
CA ASN A 115 -8.11 5.48 -3.28
C ASN A 115 -8.94 4.35 -3.93
N ALA A 116 -8.36 3.16 -4.12
CA ALA A 116 -9.11 1.99 -4.59
C ALA A 116 -10.24 1.60 -3.63
N LEU A 117 -9.96 1.61 -2.32
CA LEU A 117 -10.96 1.33 -1.28
C LEU A 117 -12.09 2.38 -1.26
N GLU A 118 -11.77 3.67 -1.42
CA GLU A 118 -12.77 4.74 -1.51
C GLU A 118 -13.65 4.61 -2.76
N ILE A 119 -13.08 4.16 -3.89
CA ILE A 119 -13.85 3.84 -5.10
C ILE A 119 -14.80 2.67 -4.84
N VAL A 120 -14.35 1.60 -4.18
CA VAL A 120 -15.22 0.47 -3.78
C VAL A 120 -16.38 0.95 -2.93
N GLU A 121 -16.11 1.79 -1.92
CA GLU A 121 -17.14 2.38 -1.09
C GLU A 121 -18.21 3.14 -1.91
N GLY A 122 -17.76 3.93 -2.90
CA GLY A 122 -18.65 4.64 -3.84
C GLY A 122 -19.52 3.67 -4.66
N TYR A 123 -18.95 2.58 -5.19
CA TYR A 123 -19.73 1.55 -5.92
C TYR A 123 -20.74 0.85 -5.02
N PHE A 124 -20.38 0.56 -3.77
CA PHE A 124 -21.29 -0.03 -2.79
C PHE A 124 -22.42 0.93 -2.39
N ALA A 125 -22.11 2.22 -2.21
CA ALA A 125 -23.11 3.24 -1.91
C ALA A 125 -24.13 3.41 -3.06
N MET A 126 -23.66 3.35 -4.31
CA MET A 126 -24.50 3.40 -5.49
C MET A 126 -25.26 2.08 -5.80
N ASN A 127 -25.08 1.03 -5.00
CA ASN A 127 -25.59 -0.32 -5.24
C ASN A 127 -25.20 -0.93 -6.61
N LYS A 128 -24.05 -0.55 -7.14
CA LYS A 128 -23.46 -1.10 -8.37
C LYS A 128 -22.62 -2.35 -8.14
N ALA A 129 -22.18 -2.56 -6.92
CA ALA A 129 -21.46 -3.75 -6.48
C ALA A 129 -21.81 -4.05 -5.01
N LYS A 130 -21.60 -5.29 -4.59
CA LYS A 130 -21.78 -5.77 -3.20
C LYS A 130 -20.51 -6.46 -2.67
N LYS A 131 -19.72 -7.04 -3.56
CA LYS A 131 -18.44 -7.69 -3.26
C LYS A 131 -17.38 -7.19 -4.22
N ALA A 132 -16.21 -6.87 -3.69
CA ALA A 132 -15.08 -6.40 -4.49
C ALA A 132 -13.82 -7.21 -4.17
N LEU A 133 -13.01 -7.43 -5.20
CA LEU A 133 -11.61 -7.83 -5.09
C LEU A 133 -10.75 -6.57 -5.32
N VAL A 134 -10.03 -6.15 -4.30
CA VAL A 134 -9.04 -5.08 -4.40
C VAL A 134 -7.66 -5.69 -4.46
N VAL A 135 -6.90 -5.40 -5.52
CA VAL A 135 -5.55 -5.93 -5.73
C VAL A 135 -4.59 -4.78 -5.95
N VAL A 136 -3.51 -4.72 -5.18
CA VAL A 136 -2.44 -3.75 -5.36
C VAL A 136 -1.12 -4.46 -5.61
N SER A 137 -0.33 -3.96 -6.57
CA SER A 137 0.94 -4.59 -6.93
C SER A 137 1.92 -3.57 -7.46
N GLU A 138 3.17 -3.65 -7.00
CA GLU A 138 4.24 -2.75 -7.44
C GLU A 138 5.49 -3.52 -7.85
N HIS A 139 5.97 -3.25 -9.03
CA HIS A 139 7.26 -3.69 -9.55
C HIS A 139 8.23 -2.50 -9.60
N ASN A 140 8.51 -1.94 -8.44
CA ASN A 140 9.33 -0.74 -8.31
C ASN A 140 10.75 -0.94 -8.85
N THR A 141 11.34 -2.12 -8.60
CA THR A 141 12.71 -2.42 -9.04
C THR A 141 12.84 -2.51 -10.56
N GLY A 142 11.76 -2.82 -11.28
CA GLY A 142 11.71 -2.79 -12.74
C GLY A 142 11.67 -1.37 -13.32
N TYR A 143 11.27 -0.38 -12.52
CA TYR A 143 11.20 1.02 -12.90
C TYR A 143 12.29 1.89 -12.26
N SER A 144 13.00 1.37 -11.26
CA SER A 144 14.10 2.08 -10.60
C SER A 144 15.41 1.87 -11.36
N VAL A 145 16.38 2.73 -11.05
CA VAL A 145 17.74 2.61 -11.57
C VAL A 145 18.66 2.36 -10.38
N ASP A 146 19.21 1.14 -10.29
CA ASP A 146 20.03 0.72 -9.14
C ASP A 146 21.27 1.60 -8.94
N SER A 147 21.79 2.23 -10.00
CA SER A 147 22.91 3.19 -9.94
C SER A 147 22.50 4.59 -9.47
N ASP A 148 21.22 4.85 -9.21
CA ASP A 148 20.77 6.13 -8.65
C ASP A 148 21.10 6.19 -7.16
N GLU A 149 22.07 7.04 -6.79
CA GLU A 149 22.52 7.25 -5.41
C GLU A 149 21.43 7.83 -4.49
N PHE A 150 20.42 8.53 -5.06
CA PHE A 150 19.37 9.19 -4.30
C PHE A 150 18.21 8.29 -3.97
N ALA A 151 17.83 7.38 -4.87
CA ALA A 151 16.60 6.61 -4.72
C ALA A 151 16.72 5.12 -5.13
N GLY A 152 17.75 4.70 -5.86
CA GLY A 152 17.87 3.33 -6.36
C GLY A 152 17.80 2.26 -5.27
N HIS A 153 18.33 2.58 -4.10
CA HIS A 153 18.41 1.69 -2.93
C HIS A 153 17.11 1.58 -2.08
N LEU A 154 16.07 2.36 -2.41
CA LEU A 154 14.87 2.46 -1.55
C LEU A 154 13.84 1.37 -1.82
N TRP A 155 13.74 0.90 -3.06
CA TRP A 155 12.57 0.24 -3.61
C TRP A 155 12.56 -1.27 -3.39
N GLY A 156 11.37 -1.78 -3.05
CA GLY A 156 11.06 -3.20 -3.02
C GLY A 156 9.78 -3.50 -3.80
N ASP A 157 9.61 -4.75 -4.18
CA ASP A 157 8.49 -5.25 -4.95
C ASP A 157 7.54 -6.09 -4.10
N GLY A 158 6.28 -6.17 -4.51
CA GLY A 158 5.29 -7.01 -3.87
C GLY A 158 3.88 -6.73 -4.34
N ALA A 159 2.96 -7.57 -3.90
CA ALA A 159 1.54 -7.45 -4.18
C ALA A 159 0.70 -7.81 -2.95
N ALA A 160 -0.53 -7.31 -2.89
CA ALA A 160 -1.53 -7.73 -1.92
C ALA A 160 -2.91 -7.76 -2.56
N ALA A 161 -3.76 -8.65 -2.07
CA ALA A 161 -5.13 -8.79 -2.50
C ALA A 161 -6.06 -8.89 -1.29
N MET A 162 -7.27 -8.34 -1.41
CA MET A 162 -8.28 -8.40 -0.35
C MET A 162 -9.68 -8.55 -0.91
N PHE A 163 -10.51 -9.34 -0.24
CA PHE A 163 -11.95 -9.34 -0.45
C PHE A 163 -12.61 -8.33 0.48
N VAL A 164 -13.48 -7.54 -0.12
CA VAL A 164 -14.25 -6.51 0.57
C VAL A 164 -15.72 -6.68 0.22
N SER A 165 -16.61 -6.59 1.20
CA SER A 165 -18.05 -6.67 1.01
C SER A 165 -18.78 -5.44 1.55
N LYS A 166 -19.94 -5.15 0.94
CA LYS A 166 -20.84 -4.09 1.42
C LYS A 166 -21.41 -4.44 2.79
N GLU A 167 -21.87 -5.66 2.95
CA GLU A 167 -22.45 -6.19 4.16
C GLU A 167 -21.46 -7.16 4.82
N ARG A 168 -21.58 -7.33 6.14
CA ARG A 168 -20.80 -8.31 6.90
C ARG A 168 -21.12 -9.72 6.42
N THR A 169 -20.11 -10.56 6.24
CA THR A 169 -20.24 -11.95 5.80
C THR A 169 -19.85 -12.95 6.88
N ALA A 170 -18.97 -12.56 7.81
CA ALA A 170 -18.51 -13.38 8.92
C ALA A 170 -18.25 -12.54 10.18
N ASP A 171 -18.19 -13.18 11.33
CA ASP A 171 -17.99 -12.52 12.63
C ASP A 171 -16.59 -11.86 12.73
N ASP A 172 -15.60 -12.45 12.07
CA ASP A 172 -14.21 -11.98 12.03
C ASP A 172 -13.94 -10.91 10.98
N ASP A 173 -14.94 -10.49 10.18
CA ASP A 173 -14.81 -9.38 9.25
C ASP A 173 -14.48 -8.08 9.99
N MET A 174 -13.47 -7.33 9.48
CA MET A 174 -13.14 -6.00 9.97
C MET A 174 -14.00 -4.95 9.28
N GLU A 175 -14.60 -4.06 10.06
CA GLU A 175 -15.40 -2.96 9.53
C GLU A 175 -14.51 -1.77 9.15
N PHE A 176 -14.61 -1.30 7.91
CA PHE A 176 -14.13 0.04 7.55
C PHE A 176 -15.10 1.07 8.10
N ILE A 177 -14.66 1.81 9.14
CA ILE A 177 -15.45 2.89 9.75
C ILE A 177 -15.49 4.09 8.84
N GLU A 178 -14.35 4.47 8.27
CA GLU A 178 -14.20 5.63 7.41
C GLU A 178 -13.00 5.42 6.49
N ILE A 179 -13.08 5.96 5.27
CA ILE A 179 -11.97 6.09 4.34
C ILE A 179 -11.96 7.56 3.89
N ILE A 180 -10.79 8.17 3.90
CA ILE A 180 -10.61 9.54 3.40
C ILE A 180 -9.39 9.62 2.52
N THR A 181 -9.51 10.35 1.40
CA THR A 181 -8.38 10.66 0.50
C THR A 181 -8.34 12.14 0.18
N GLN A 182 -7.16 12.64 -0.16
CA GLN A 182 -6.96 14.03 -0.48
C GLN A 182 -5.88 14.22 -1.55
N GLY A 183 -6.21 14.96 -2.62
CA GLY A 183 -5.25 15.47 -3.59
C GLY A 183 -4.51 16.70 -3.05
N LEU A 184 -3.19 16.72 -3.17
CA LEU A 184 -2.30 17.74 -2.60
C LEU A 184 -1.32 18.30 -3.64
N ALA A 185 -1.71 18.33 -4.91
CA ALA A 185 -0.85 18.76 -6.02
C ALA A 185 -0.29 20.18 -5.86
N ASN A 186 -0.99 21.05 -5.14
CA ASN A 186 -0.57 22.45 -4.89
C ASN A 186 0.34 22.58 -3.65
N VAL A 187 0.65 21.49 -2.95
CA VAL A 187 1.47 21.50 -1.73
C VAL A 187 2.93 21.26 -2.11
N GLY A 188 3.84 22.10 -1.61
CA GLY A 188 5.27 21.96 -1.81
C GLY A 188 5.65 21.77 -3.28
N LYS A 189 6.37 20.69 -3.57
CA LYS A 189 6.77 20.30 -4.93
C LYS A 189 5.75 19.41 -5.65
N GLY A 190 4.65 19.05 -4.99
CA GLY A 190 3.48 18.38 -5.58
C GLY A 190 3.83 17.36 -6.66
N THR A 191 3.42 17.64 -7.90
CA THR A 191 3.56 16.72 -9.05
C THR A 191 5.02 16.44 -9.47
N ILE A 192 5.99 17.21 -9.00
CA ILE A 192 7.40 17.05 -9.38
C ILE A 192 8.31 16.51 -8.27
N GLY A 193 7.79 16.34 -7.05
CA GLY A 193 8.55 15.85 -5.89
C GLY A 193 9.07 14.43 -6.09
N VAL A 194 8.17 13.54 -6.49
CA VAL A 194 8.46 12.18 -6.98
C VAL A 194 7.82 12.03 -8.35
N GLY A 195 8.49 11.40 -9.27
CA GLY A 195 7.94 11.12 -10.58
C GLY A 195 8.39 9.77 -11.11
N LEU A 196 7.55 9.14 -11.91
CA LEU A 196 7.87 7.99 -12.72
C LEU A 196 7.56 8.35 -14.17
N GLN A 197 8.58 8.36 -15.01
CA GLN A 197 8.47 8.62 -16.45
C GLN A 197 9.08 7.44 -17.23
N PRO A 198 8.29 6.38 -17.52
CA PRO A 198 8.80 5.12 -18.07
C PRO A 198 9.59 5.30 -19.38
N LEU A 199 9.18 6.26 -20.23
CA LEU A 199 9.83 6.53 -21.52
C LEU A 199 11.07 7.43 -21.42
N LYS A 200 11.45 7.87 -20.22
CA LYS A 200 12.57 8.81 -20.01
C LYS A 200 13.57 8.30 -18.97
N GLU A 201 13.17 8.22 -17.72
CA GLU A 201 14.13 8.08 -16.63
C GLU A 201 13.66 7.17 -15.48
N GLY A 202 12.51 6.49 -15.61
CA GLY A 202 11.95 5.64 -14.57
C GLY A 202 11.51 6.42 -13.31
N ILE A 203 11.63 5.81 -12.13
CA ILE A 203 11.30 6.45 -10.85
C ILE A 203 12.45 7.37 -10.44
N LYS A 204 12.10 8.61 -10.12
CA LYS A 204 13.02 9.63 -9.58
C LYS A 204 12.42 10.36 -8.38
N MET A 205 13.20 10.47 -7.32
CA MET A 205 12.87 11.29 -6.16
C MET A 205 13.63 12.62 -6.22
N ARG A 206 13.09 13.57 -6.98
CA ARG A 206 13.78 14.83 -7.28
C ARG A 206 13.90 15.77 -6.07
N TYR A 207 12.92 15.71 -5.17
CA TYR A 207 12.83 16.62 -4.02
C TYR A 207 12.55 15.86 -2.72
N GLY A 208 13.42 14.91 -2.36
CA GLY A 208 13.22 14.01 -1.21
C GLY A 208 12.98 14.73 0.13
N LYS A 209 13.62 15.90 0.36
CA LYS A 209 13.38 16.70 1.58
C LYS A 209 11.97 17.28 1.62
N ASP A 210 11.45 17.75 0.50
CA ASP A 210 10.08 18.29 0.40
C ASP A 210 9.06 17.16 0.63
N VAL A 211 9.25 15.99 -0.02
CA VAL A 211 8.45 14.79 0.20
C VAL A 211 8.45 14.39 1.68
N PHE A 212 9.62 14.36 2.33
CA PHE A 212 9.75 14.00 3.73
C PHE A 212 8.91 14.91 4.65
N VAL A 213 9.06 16.23 4.51
CA VAL A 213 8.34 17.19 5.34
C VAL A 213 6.84 17.06 5.19
N HIS A 214 6.36 16.96 3.93
CA HIS A 214 4.93 16.86 3.68
C HIS A 214 4.36 15.49 4.07
N ALA A 215 5.10 14.40 3.89
CA ALA A 215 4.70 13.07 4.37
C ALA A 215 4.48 13.07 5.89
N CYS A 216 5.44 13.57 6.68
CA CYS A 216 5.31 13.67 8.12
C CYS A 216 4.06 14.48 8.52
N ASN A 217 3.85 15.65 7.91
CA ASN A 217 2.75 16.54 8.26
C ASN A 217 1.38 15.96 7.87
N TYR A 218 1.24 15.47 6.64
CA TYR A 218 -0.06 15.05 6.11
C TYR A 218 -0.50 13.68 6.63
N MET A 219 0.41 12.73 6.85
CA MET A 219 0.06 11.47 7.50
C MET A 219 -0.39 11.70 8.94
N THR A 220 0.29 12.58 9.69
CA THR A 220 -0.14 12.98 11.03
C THR A 220 -1.52 13.66 11.01
N LYS A 221 -1.70 14.64 10.11
CA LYS A 221 -2.94 15.39 9.99
C LYS A 221 -4.13 14.48 9.65
N ILE A 222 -3.99 13.65 8.60
CA ILE A 222 -5.11 12.82 8.12
C ILE A 222 -5.47 11.72 9.14
N THR A 223 -4.49 11.21 9.90
CA THR A 223 -4.74 10.26 11.00
C THR A 223 -5.54 10.91 12.13
N ASN A 224 -5.19 12.13 12.54
CA ASN A 224 -5.96 12.88 13.54
C ASN A 224 -7.37 13.19 13.02
N GLU A 225 -7.49 13.60 11.76
CA GLU A 225 -8.77 13.97 11.14
C GLU A 225 -9.73 12.80 11.13
N ILE A 226 -9.31 11.62 10.62
CA ILE A 226 -10.18 10.45 10.52
C ILE A 226 -10.62 9.94 11.91
N LEU A 227 -9.72 9.95 12.89
CA LEU A 227 -10.08 9.59 14.28
C LEU A 227 -11.08 10.55 14.88
N THR A 228 -10.78 11.86 14.82
CA THR A 228 -11.63 12.90 15.42
C THR A 228 -13.03 12.93 14.78
N LYS A 229 -13.11 12.82 13.46
CA LYS A 229 -14.39 12.78 12.71
C LYS A 229 -15.29 11.63 13.18
N ASN A 230 -14.69 10.51 13.59
CA ASN A 230 -15.41 9.33 14.05
C ASN A 230 -15.50 9.20 15.59
N GLY A 231 -15.19 10.27 16.32
CA GLY A 231 -15.32 10.32 17.78
C GLY A 231 -14.24 9.57 18.55
N PHE A 232 -13.13 9.19 17.90
CA PHE A 232 -12.00 8.54 18.54
C PHE A 232 -10.88 9.53 18.88
N LYS A 233 -10.13 9.19 19.93
CA LYS A 233 -8.88 9.84 20.30
C LYS A 233 -7.70 8.99 19.84
N ILE A 234 -6.52 9.59 19.75
CA ILE A 234 -5.28 8.85 19.47
C ILE A 234 -5.04 7.68 20.44
N ALA A 235 -5.40 7.87 21.71
CA ALA A 235 -5.26 6.84 22.74
C ALA A 235 -6.11 5.58 22.47
N ASP A 236 -7.21 5.72 21.73
CA ASP A 236 -8.12 4.61 21.38
C ASP A 236 -7.54 3.75 20.22
N LEU A 237 -6.55 4.27 19.50
CA LEU A 237 -5.91 3.55 18.41
C LEU A 237 -5.02 2.43 18.97
N ASP A 238 -5.29 1.20 18.52
CA ASP A 238 -4.47 0.04 18.89
C ASP A 238 -3.26 -0.10 17.97
N TYR A 239 -3.45 0.08 16.64
CA TYR A 239 -2.37 -0.07 15.68
C TYR A 239 -2.41 0.99 14.58
N LEU A 240 -1.26 1.62 14.34
CA LEU A 240 -0.98 2.48 13.20
C LEU A 240 -0.19 1.69 12.16
N ILE A 241 -0.66 1.67 10.91
CA ILE A 241 0.03 1.06 9.76
C ILE A 241 0.34 2.17 8.76
N PRO A 242 1.47 2.88 8.93
CA PRO A 242 1.85 3.96 8.02
C PRO A 242 2.47 3.40 6.73
N HIS A 243 2.39 4.15 5.64
CA HIS A 243 3.16 3.88 4.44
C HIS A 243 4.65 3.75 4.75
N GLN A 244 5.28 2.71 4.23
CA GLN A 244 6.65 2.31 4.53
C GLN A 244 7.67 2.96 3.57
N ALA A 245 7.73 4.30 3.54
CA ALA A 245 8.64 5.03 2.67
C ALA A 245 10.06 5.20 3.25
N ASN A 246 10.13 5.45 4.55
CA ASN A 246 11.38 5.69 5.28
C ASN A 246 11.11 5.59 6.78
N ILE A 247 11.99 4.92 7.53
CA ILE A 247 11.84 4.73 8.98
C ILE A 247 11.76 6.05 9.74
N ARG A 248 12.47 7.10 9.26
CA ARG A 248 12.43 8.42 9.90
C ARG A 248 11.07 9.11 9.73
N ILE A 249 10.37 8.89 8.60
CA ILE A 249 9.00 9.37 8.42
C ILE A 249 8.08 8.63 9.37
N ILE A 250 8.17 7.30 9.43
CA ILE A 250 7.35 6.46 10.30
C ILE A 250 7.50 6.89 11.77
N ASN A 251 8.74 7.01 12.24
CA ASN A 251 9.03 7.42 13.61
C ASN A 251 8.54 8.83 13.91
N ASN A 252 8.71 9.77 12.98
CA ASN A 252 8.26 11.15 13.14
C ASN A 252 6.73 11.24 13.22
N VAL A 253 6.01 10.50 12.38
CA VAL A 253 4.52 10.44 12.41
C VAL A 253 4.06 9.83 13.74
N ALA A 254 4.65 8.72 14.17
CA ALA A 254 4.32 8.08 15.46
C ALA A 254 4.59 9.02 16.65
N GLU A 255 5.72 9.73 16.65
CA GLU A 255 6.08 10.71 17.67
C GLU A 255 5.09 11.89 17.72
N GLN A 256 4.78 12.50 16.57
CA GLN A 256 3.81 13.59 16.49
C GLN A 256 2.41 13.20 16.98
N LEU A 257 2.01 11.93 16.74
CA LEU A 257 0.75 11.37 17.20
C LEU A 257 0.80 10.89 18.67
N GLY A 258 1.99 10.78 19.27
CA GLY A 258 2.15 10.20 20.60
C GLY A 258 1.88 8.69 20.63
N ILE A 259 2.11 7.99 19.53
CA ILE A 259 1.90 6.53 19.39
C ILE A 259 3.22 5.81 19.66
N SER A 260 3.19 4.76 20.50
CA SER A 260 4.39 3.96 20.79
C SER A 260 4.81 3.11 19.58
N GLN A 261 6.09 2.71 19.56
CA GLN A 261 6.61 1.81 18.52
C GLN A 261 5.90 0.45 18.49
N GLU A 262 5.47 -0.06 19.64
CA GLU A 262 4.74 -1.32 19.75
C GLU A 262 3.38 -1.30 19.03
N LYS A 263 2.76 -0.12 18.96
CA LYS A 263 1.51 0.13 18.24
C LYS A 263 1.74 0.52 16.77
N THR A 264 2.97 0.76 16.36
CA THR A 264 3.33 1.15 14.98
C THR A 264 3.84 -0.08 14.22
N ILE A 265 3.10 -0.51 13.21
CA ILE A 265 3.49 -1.66 12.38
C ILE A 265 4.54 -1.20 11.36
N VAL A 266 5.69 -1.87 11.37
CA VAL A 266 6.85 -1.55 10.54
C VAL A 266 7.34 -2.80 9.83
N ASN A 267 7.50 -2.74 8.51
CA ASN A 267 8.09 -3.78 7.69
C ASN A 267 9.18 -3.28 6.71
N ILE A 268 9.42 -1.97 6.70
CA ILE A 268 10.39 -1.32 5.80
C ILE A 268 11.81 -1.88 5.94
N GLU A 269 12.21 -2.33 7.14
CA GLU A 269 13.54 -2.89 7.39
C GLU A 269 13.84 -4.09 6.47
N ARG A 270 12.83 -4.94 6.22
CA ARG A 270 12.92 -6.17 5.44
C ARG A 270 12.49 -6.01 3.98
N LEU A 271 11.60 -5.07 3.70
CA LEU A 271 10.89 -5.00 2.42
C LEU A 271 11.23 -3.75 1.60
N GLY A 272 11.91 -2.77 2.22
CA GLY A 272 12.10 -1.48 1.59
C GLY A 272 10.77 -0.74 1.36
N ASN A 273 10.77 0.19 0.43
CA ASN A 273 9.57 0.91 0.03
C ASN A 273 8.82 0.11 -1.07
N THR A 274 7.77 -0.58 -0.69
CA THR A 274 6.90 -1.35 -1.60
C THR A 274 5.73 -0.53 -2.17
N GLY A 275 5.85 0.79 -2.18
CA GLY A 275 4.84 1.67 -2.79
C GLY A 275 3.46 1.56 -2.15
N CYS A 276 2.41 1.51 -2.97
CA CYS A 276 1.04 1.45 -2.49
C CYS A 276 0.67 0.14 -1.78
N VAL A 277 1.50 -0.91 -1.91
CA VAL A 277 1.25 -2.22 -1.29
C VAL A 277 1.63 -2.26 0.19
N SER A 278 2.49 -1.33 0.63
CA SER A 278 3.15 -1.37 1.93
C SER A 278 2.22 -1.51 3.14
N THR A 279 1.11 -0.77 3.17
CA THR A 279 0.14 -0.84 4.27
C THR A 279 -0.71 -2.11 4.22
N ALA A 280 -1.03 -2.62 3.03
CA ALA A 280 -1.73 -3.90 2.86
C ALA A 280 -0.87 -5.07 3.34
N ILE A 281 0.42 -5.11 2.99
CA ILE A 281 1.37 -6.10 3.53
C ILE A 281 1.43 -5.97 5.05
N GLY A 282 1.56 -4.75 5.57
CA GLY A 282 1.60 -4.50 7.01
C GLY A 282 0.38 -5.05 7.75
N LEU A 283 -0.81 -4.90 7.19
CA LEU A 283 -2.03 -5.49 7.76
C LEU A 283 -2.03 -7.01 7.62
N SER A 284 -1.73 -7.54 6.43
CA SER A 284 -1.72 -8.99 6.16
C SER A 284 -0.72 -9.77 7.01
N GLU A 285 0.47 -9.23 7.26
CA GLU A 285 1.48 -9.84 8.14
C GLU A 285 1.11 -9.82 9.63
N ASN A 286 0.11 -9.05 10.03
CA ASN A 286 -0.25 -8.84 11.44
C ASN A 286 -1.71 -9.23 11.74
N LEU A 287 -2.26 -10.18 11.00
CA LEU A 287 -3.62 -10.68 11.24
C LEU A 287 -3.78 -11.35 12.62
N ASP A 288 -2.69 -11.84 13.23
CA ASP A 288 -2.68 -12.34 14.60
C ASP A 288 -3.03 -11.27 15.65
N LYS A 289 -2.82 -9.99 15.31
CA LYS A 289 -3.19 -8.83 16.15
C LYS A 289 -4.66 -8.42 15.97
N VAL A 290 -5.34 -8.98 14.95
CA VAL A 290 -6.76 -8.73 14.67
C VAL A 290 -7.62 -9.47 15.71
N LYS A 291 -7.73 -8.87 16.89
CA LYS A 291 -8.52 -9.39 18.02
C LYS A 291 -9.71 -8.47 18.25
N LYS A 292 -10.72 -8.98 18.97
CA LYS A 292 -11.95 -8.25 19.31
C LYS A 292 -11.71 -6.81 19.76
N GLY A 293 -12.45 -5.88 19.14
CA GLY A 293 -12.51 -4.48 19.52
C GLY A 293 -11.28 -3.65 19.18
N LYS A 294 -10.33 -4.19 18.39
CA LYS A 294 -9.12 -3.46 18.02
C LYS A 294 -9.37 -2.45 16.91
N LEU A 295 -8.75 -1.28 17.05
CA LEU A 295 -8.82 -0.17 16.11
C LEU A 295 -7.49 -0.03 15.35
N PHE A 296 -7.56 -0.07 14.03
CA PHE A 296 -6.42 0.06 13.11
C PHE A 296 -6.58 1.30 12.25
N CYS A 297 -5.50 2.04 12.02
CA CYS A 297 -5.47 3.12 11.05
C CYS A 297 -4.34 2.87 10.03
N LEU A 298 -4.71 2.70 8.77
CA LEU A 298 -3.78 2.77 7.66
C LEU A 298 -3.65 4.22 7.24
N THR A 299 -2.43 4.74 7.10
CA THR A 299 -2.20 6.13 6.68
C THR A 299 -1.11 6.20 5.63
N VAL A 300 -1.36 6.96 4.56
CA VAL A 300 -0.48 7.03 3.40
C VAL A 300 -0.22 8.46 2.95
N PHE A 301 0.95 8.66 2.35
CA PHE A 301 1.30 9.84 1.58
C PHE A 301 2.05 9.39 0.32
N GLY A 302 1.68 9.90 -0.82
CA GLY A 302 2.23 9.50 -2.11
C GLY A 302 2.63 10.68 -2.99
N GLY A 303 3.33 10.34 -4.05
CA GLY A 303 3.63 11.29 -5.12
C GLY A 303 2.37 11.92 -5.69
N GLY A 304 2.50 13.11 -6.24
CA GLY A 304 1.35 13.78 -6.80
C GLY A 304 1.08 15.20 -6.28
N TYR A 305 1.12 15.59 -5.01
CA TYR A 305 1.04 14.73 -3.83
C TYR A 305 -0.38 14.26 -3.58
N SER A 306 -0.50 13.21 -2.80
CA SER A 306 -1.77 12.70 -2.32
C SER A 306 -1.61 12.13 -0.91
N SER A 307 -2.65 12.16 -0.11
CA SER A 307 -2.69 11.47 1.18
C SER A 307 -4.00 10.71 1.32
N GLY A 308 -4.01 9.71 2.20
CA GLY A 308 -5.19 8.94 2.51
C GLY A 308 -5.08 8.23 3.84
N ALA A 309 -6.23 7.91 4.43
CA ALA A 309 -6.33 7.06 5.59
C ALA A 309 -7.56 6.17 5.52
N ALA A 310 -7.45 4.98 6.09
CA ALA A 310 -8.57 4.07 6.32
C ALA A 310 -8.58 3.65 7.79
N LEU A 311 -9.72 3.81 8.44
CA LEU A 311 -9.95 3.44 9.83
C LEU A 311 -10.75 2.13 9.86
N LEU A 312 -10.17 1.08 10.45
CA LEU A 312 -10.77 -0.24 10.53
C LEU A 312 -10.96 -0.65 11.98
N LYS A 313 -12.03 -1.36 12.26
CA LYS A 313 -12.32 -1.93 13.58
C LYS A 313 -12.71 -3.39 13.50
N THR A 314 -12.16 -4.18 14.39
CA THR A 314 -12.59 -5.55 14.60
C THR A 314 -13.79 -5.57 15.55
N ASN A 315 -14.80 -6.35 15.26
CA ASN A 315 -16.04 -6.36 16.04
C ASN A 315 -16.13 -7.55 17.04
N HIS A 316 -15.25 -8.51 16.93
CA HIS A 316 -15.26 -9.71 17.79
C HIS A 316 -13.89 -10.09 18.31
#